data_95e7e607990575de83582d6c3d726684
#
_entry.id   95e7e607990575de83582d6c3d726684
#
_cell.length_a   1.000
_cell.length_b   1.000
_cell.length_c   1.000
_cell.angle_alpha   90.00
_cell.angle_beta   90.00
_cell.angle_gamma   90.00
#
_symmetry.space_group_name_H-M   'P 1'
#
loop_
_entity.id
_entity.type
_entity.pdbx_description
1 polymer ?
#
loop_
_entity_poly.entity_id
_entity_poly.type
_entity_poly.pdbx_seq_one_letter_code
_entity_poly.pdbx_strand_id
1 'polypeptide(L)' 'MIIVDGEQMAWQHGMTLEQVIARLEGNHIFPVVRLNGRPISRPHFSGTRVADGDVVEPIPMIAGG' A
#
# COMPACT_ATOMS: atom_id res chain seq x y z
N MET A 1 12.30 -3.30 -6.85
CA MET A 1 11.66 -1.99 -6.61
C MET A 1 10.18 -2.08 -6.83
N ILE A 2 9.43 -1.42 -5.98
CA ILE A 2 8.00 -1.20 -6.17
C ILE A 2 7.76 0.30 -6.31
N ILE A 3 6.61 0.66 -6.85
CA ILE A 3 6.20 2.06 -6.97
C ILE A 3 5.08 2.30 -5.97
N VAL A 4 5.28 3.25 -5.07
CA VAL A 4 4.30 3.56 -4.02
C VAL A 4 3.98 5.05 -4.10
N ASP A 5 2.73 5.36 -4.40
CA ASP A 5 2.28 6.74 -4.56
C ASP A 5 3.16 7.52 -5.55
N GLY A 6 3.52 6.85 -6.64
CA GLY A 6 4.35 7.45 -7.69
C GLY A 6 5.84 7.46 -7.41
N GLU A 7 6.27 7.00 -6.25
CA GLU A 7 7.69 7.02 -5.87
C GLU A 7 8.24 5.60 -5.75
N GLN A 8 9.51 5.44 -6.06
CA GLN A 8 10.19 4.15 -5.94
C GLN A 8 10.47 3.82 -4.48
N MET A 9 10.23 2.56 -4.12
CA MET A 9 10.54 2.05 -2.79
C MET A 9 11.25 0.70 -2.94
N ALA A 10 12.22 0.45 -2.08
CA ALA A 10 12.95 -0.82 -2.09
C ALA A 10 12.01 -1.97 -1.77
N TRP A 11 12.12 -3.04 -2.53
CA TRP A 11 11.34 -4.24 -2.33
C TRP A 11 12.20 -5.31 -1.67
N GLN A 12 11.58 -6.07 -0.76
CA GLN A 12 12.24 -7.21 -0.12
C GLN A 12 11.34 -8.43 -0.25
N HIS A 13 11.98 -9.58 -0.39
CA HIS A 13 11.26 -10.84 -0.48
C HIS A 13 10.37 -11.04 0.77
N GLY A 14 9.12 -11.42 0.56
CA GLY A 14 8.17 -11.63 1.65
C GLY A 14 7.50 -10.35 2.17
N MET A 15 7.78 -9.21 1.57
CA MET A 15 7.17 -7.94 1.96
C MET A 15 5.66 -7.98 1.79
N THR A 16 4.93 -7.53 2.81
CA THR A 16 3.47 -7.45 2.77
C THR A 16 3.01 -6.01 2.53
N LEU A 17 1.76 -5.87 2.09
CA LEU A 17 1.16 -4.56 1.89
C LEU A 17 1.09 -3.79 3.20
N GLU A 18 0.85 -4.48 4.32
CA GLU A 18 0.85 -3.86 5.65
C GLU A 18 2.19 -3.18 5.94
N GLN A 19 3.29 -3.84 5.62
CA GLN A 19 4.62 -3.26 5.84
C GLN A 19 4.87 -2.05 4.97
N VAL A 20 4.41 -2.08 3.72
CA VAL A 20 4.54 -0.95 2.81
C VAL A 20 3.76 0.24 3.35
N ILE A 21 2.51 0.02 3.73
CA ILE A 21 1.64 1.11 4.20
C ILE A 21 2.11 1.66 5.53
N ALA A 22 2.67 0.82 6.40
CA ALA A 22 3.18 1.28 7.69
C ALA A 22 4.28 2.35 7.54
N ARG A 23 5.04 2.29 6.45
CA ARG A 23 6.08 3.29 6.19
C ARG A 23 5.51 4.62 5.72
N LEU A 24 4.29 4.60 5.17
CA LEU A 24 3.64 5.80 4.66
C LEU A 24 2.77 6.48 5.71
N GLU A 25 2.26 5.70 6.65
CA GLU A 25 1.33 6.22 7.65
C GLU A 25 2.06 7.06 8.68
N GLY A 26 1.65 8.30 8.79
CA GLY A 26 2.05 9.21 9.83
C GLY A 26 0.78 9.80 10.40
N ASN A 27 0.33 10.90 9.80
CA ASN A 27 -0.91 11.55 10.21
C ASN A 27 -2.13 11.07 9.43
N HIS A 28 -1.92 10.19 8.46
CA HIS A 28 -2.99 9.70 7.59
C HIS A 28 -3.14 8.20 7.72
N ILE A 29 -4.38 7.74 7.67
CA ILE A 29 -4.70 6.32 7.65
C ILE A 29 -5.30 6.00 6.29
N PHE A 30 -4.78 4.95 5.66
CA PHE A 30 -5.26 4.52 4.36
C PHE A 30 -6.14 3.28 4.54
N PRO A 31 -7.48 3.43 4.49
CA PRO A 31 -8.38 2.30 4.68
C PRO A 31 -8.38 1.33 3.50
N VAL A 32 -8.04 1.83 2.32
CA VAL A 32 -8.00 1.05 1.09
C VAL A 32 -6.73 1.43 0.32
N VAL A 33 -6.14 0.44 -0.32
CA VAL A 33 -4.98 0.64 -1.19
C VAL A 33 -5.25 -0.10 -2.49
N ARG A 34 -4.86 0.48 -3.61
CA ARG A 34 -4.89 -0.23 -4.89
C ARG A 34 -3.55 -0.88 -5.14
N LEU A 35 -3.58 -2.19 -5.34
CA LEU A 35 -2.39 -2.95 -5.72
C LEU A 35 -2.53 -3.35 -7.17
N ASN A 36 -1.75 -2.74 -8.05
CA ASN A 36 -1.85 -2.93 -9.50
C ASN A 36 -3.28 -2.69 -10.01
N GLY A 37 -3.94 -1.66 -9.47
CA GLY A 37 -5.30 -1.31 -9.84
C GLY A 37 -6.40 -2.07 -9.11
N ARG A 38 -6.06 -3.02 -8.24
CA ARG A 38 -7.03 -3.81 -7.49
C ARG A 38 -7.19 -3.24 -6.09
N PRO A 39 -8.41 -2.94 -5.65
CA PRO A 39 -8.62 -2.41 -4.31
C PRO A 39 -8.42 -3.49 -3.25
N ILE A 40 -7.61 -3.19 -2.25
CA ILE A 40 -7.36 -4.07 -1.11
C ILE A 40 -7.75 -3.30 0.15
N SER A 41 -8.59 -3.89 0.96
CA SER A 41 -9.02 -3.29 2.22
C SER A 41 -8.00 -3.51 3.32
N ARG A 42 -7.96 -2.62 4.30
CA ARG A 42 -7.01 -2.69 5.40
C ARG A 42 -6.94 -4.05 6.09
N PRO A 43 -8.06 -4.76 6.40
CA PRO A 43 -7.96 -6.07 7.06
C PRO A 43 -7.19 -7.12 6.27
N HIS A 44 -7.00 -6.90 4.96
CA HIS A 44 -6.31 -7.83 4.09
C HIS A 44 -4.84 -7.45 3.86
N PHE A 45 -4.38 -6.33 4.39
CA PHE A 45 -3.02 -5.85 4.15
C PHE A 45 -1.96 -6.85 4.64
N SER A 46 -2.15 -7.43 5.81
CA SER A 46 -1.17 -8.36 6.38
C SER A 46 -1.09 -9.67 5.62
N GLY A 47 -2.17 -10.05 4.94
CA GLY A 47 -2.22 -11.27 4.14
C GLY A 47 -1.89 -11.08 2.68
N THR A 48 -1.60 -9.85 2.25
CA THR A 48 -1.35 -9.54 0.85
C THR A 48 0.14 -9.28 0.66
N ARG A 49 0.81 -10.14 -0.09
CA ARG A 49 2.23 -9.97 -0.40
C ARG A 49 2.40 -9.09 -1.63
N VAL A 50 3.45 -8.30 -1.60
CA VAL A 50 3.82 -7.41 -2.68
C VAL A 50 4.95 -8.05 -3.46
N ALA A 51 4.86 -8.06 -4.79
CA ALA A 51 5.90 -8.60 -5.65
C ALA A 51 6.76 -7.46 -6.20
N ASP A 52 7.98 -7.81 -6.59
CA ASP A 52 8.87 -6.85 -7.23
C ASP A 52 8.20 -6.29 -8.49
N GLY A 53 8.22 -4.99 -8.63
CA GLY A 53 7.59 -4.32 -9.77
C GLY A 53 6.14 -3.92 -9.56
N ASP A 54 5.56 -4.26 -8.42
CA ASP A 54 4.16 -3.91 -8.14
C ASP A 54 3.99 -2.40 -7.98
N VAL A 55 2.79 -1.92 -8.30
CA VAL A 55 2.40 -0.52 -8.15
C VAL A 55 1.34 -0.44 -7.04
N VAL A 56 1.64 0.36 -6.04
CA VAL A 56 0.79 0.54 -4.86
C VAL A 56 0.27 1.97 -4.84
N GLU A 57 -1.04 2.11 -4.79
CA GLU A 57 -1.70 3.42 -4.73
C GLU A 57 -2.50 3.54 -3.43
N PRO A 58 -1.97 4.23 -2.41
CA PRO A 58 -2.74 4.48 -1.19
C PRO A 58 -3.91 5.40 -1.48
N ILE A 59 -5.07 5.09 -0.91
CA ILE A 59 -6.26 5.91 -1.06
C ILE A 59 -6.58 6.50 0.31
N PRO A 60 -6.32 7.81 0.51
CA PRO A 60 -6.58 8.43 1.81
C PRO A 60 -8.08 8.54 2.08
N MET A 61 -8.43 8.51 3.36
CA MET A 61 -9.78 8.78 3.78
C MET A 61 -10.07 10.26 3.58
N ILE A 62 -11.21 10.55 2.94
CA ILE A 62 -11.63 11.93 2.72
C ILE A 62 -12.69 12.28 3.76
N ALA A 63 -12.39 13.24 4.63
CA ALA A 63 -13.31 13.66 5.68
C ALA A 63 -14.54 14.31 5.06
N GLY A 64 -15.73 13.93 5.56
CA GLY A 64 -16.98 14.47 5.08
C GLY A 64 -17.43 13.96 3.72
N GLY A 65 -16.67 13.03 3.16
CA GLY A 65 -16.96 12.46 1.84
C GLY A 65 -17.97 11.36 1.87
#